data_50e5cba37b5c24dcfb9550141aa79ca3
#
_entry.id   50e5cba37b5c24dcfb9550141aa79ca3
#
_cell.length_a   1.000
_cell.length_b   1.000
_cell.length_c   1.000
_cell.angle_alpha   90.00
_cell.angle_beta   90.00
_cell.angle_gamma   90.00
#
_symmetry.space_group_name_H-M   'P 1'
#
loop_
_entity.id
_entity.type
_entity.pdbx_description
1 polymer ?
#
loop_
_entity_poly.entity_id
_entity_poly.type
_entity_poly.pdbx_seq_one_letter_code
_entity_poly.pdbx_strand_id
1 'polypeptide(L)'
;MARPRAFDEAEVLEAAVDCFWSQGYEATSVRDLAAEMGITGASLYNAFGDKRALYELAFDRYVRAGVHDRIARLEDLPPLEAIETFFAEVVENARADPARKGCFLVNATLELAPHDPEFRGHVMDVLDAMQAFFRRQVEKGRALGVVTRSGAADEVAGMLLGQLLGLRVLSRVDPSPERLNGMLRPLFALLRAPPQGDGTAPP
;
A
#
# COMPACT_ATOMS: atom_id res chain seq x y z
N MET A 1 -15.71 -0.56 -38.13
CA MET A 1 -14.84 0.44 -37.47
C MET A 1 -15.45 0.76 -36.13
N ALA A 2 -14.73 0.49 -35.04
CA ALA A 2 -15.19 0.89 -33.70
C ALA A 2 -15.18 2.42 -33.60
N ARG A 3 -16.30 2.99 -33.13
CA ARG A 3 -16.42 4.43 -32.87
C ARG A 3 -15.35 4.83 -31.86
N PRO A 4 -14.54 5.90 -32.07
CA PRO A 4 -13.57 6.35 -31.07
C PRO A 4 -14.28 6.54 -29.73
N ARG A 5 -13.67 6.04 -28.64
CA ARG A 5 -14.17 6.31 -27.28
C ARG A 5 -14.15 7.83 -27.05
N ALA A 6 -15.25 8.36 -26.54
CA ALA A 6 -15.44 9.82 -26.40
C ALA A 6 -14.80 10.38 -25.10
N PHE A 7 -13.99 9.60 -24.39
CA PHE A 7 -13.38 9.96 -23.12
C PHE A 7 -11.97 9.37 -22.99
N ASP A 8 -11.11 10.00 -22.18
CA ASP A 8 -9.82 9.46 -21.79
C ASP A 8 -10.03 8.36 -20.75
N GLU A 9 -9.65 7.13 -21.10
CA GLU A 9 -9.84 5.95 -20.27
C GLU A 9 -9.02 6.02 -18.95
N ALA A 10 -7.87 6.70 -18.97
CA ALA A 10 -7.03 6.86 -17.79
C ALA A 10 -7.65 7.85 -16.79
N GLU A 11 -8.20 8.98 -17.27
CA GLU A 11 -8.89 9.95 -16.40
C GLU A 11 -10.16 9.35 -15.78
N VAL A 12 -10.93 8.63 -16.58
CA VAL A 12 -12.15 7.98 -16.14
C VAL A 12 -11.87 6.88 -15.11
N LEU A 13 -10.77 6.14 -15.26
CA LEU A 13 -10.36 5.13 -14.29
C LEU A 13 -9.86 5.75 -12.98
N GLU A 14 -9.19 6.92 -13.02
CA GLU A 14 -8.83 7.64 -11.77
C GLU A 14 -10.08 8.07 -10.99
N ALA A 15 -11.09 8.57 -11.66
CA ALA A 15 -12.36 8.92 -11.01
C ALA A 15 -13.02 7.68 -10.37
N ALA A 16 -12.94 6.51 -11.02
CA ALA A 16 -13.41 5.25 -10.44
C ALA A 16 -12.58 4.84 -9.18
N VAL A 17 -11.25 5.01 -9.23
CA VAL A 17 -10.37 4.79 -8.05
C VAL A 17 -10.82 5.67 -6.89
N ASP A 18 -11.00 6.96 -7.11
CA ASP A 18 -11.40 7.89 -6.06
C ASP A 18 -12.78 7.59 -5.48
N CYS A 19 -13.74 7.21 -6.33
CA CYS A 19 -15.08 6.82 -5.93
C CYS A 19 -15.07 5.57 -5.04
N PHE A 20 -14.44 4.49 -5.49
CA PHE A 20 -14.35 3.26 -4.71
C PHE A 20 -13.51 3.42 -3.43
N TRP A 21 -12.43 4.18 -3.50
CA TRP A 21 -11.57 4.40 -2.35
C TRP A 21 -12.27 5.16 -1.23
N SER A 22 -13.11 6.15 -1.60
CA SER A 22 -13.83 6.98 -0.62
C SER A 22 -15.08 6.31 -0.06
N GLN A 23 -15.82 5.57 -0.87
CA GLN A 23 -17.13 5.02 -0.52
C GLN A 23 -17.11 3.51 -0.21
N GLY A 24 -16.12 2.77 -0.71
CA GLY A 24 -16.07 1.31 -0.67
C GLY A 24 -16.82 0.66 -1.83
N TYR A 25 -16.67 -0.67 -1.94
CA TYR A 25 -17.29 -1.44 -3.02
C TYR A 25 -18.81 -1.50 -2.89
N GLU A 26 -19.32 -1.93 -1.73
CA GLU A 26 -20.76 -2.19 -1.57
C GLU A 26 -21.61 -0.92 -1.68
N ALA A 27 -21.16 0.17 -1.06
CA ALA A 27 -21.90 1.43 -1.04
C ALA A 27 -21.88 2.18 -2.39
N THR A 28 -20.95 1.88 -3.27
CA THR A 28 -20.81 2.53 -4.59
C THR A 28 -21.78 1.91 -5.60
N SER A 29 -22.68 2.68 -6.17
CA SER A 29 -23.54 2.22 -7.26
C SER A 29 -22.93 2.50 -8.64
N VAL A 30 -23.37 1.76 -9.68
CA VAL A 30 -23.00 2.03 -11.09
C VAL A 30 -23.42 3.45 -11.53
N ARG A 31 -24.47 3.98 -10.95
CA ARG A 31 -24.93 5.35 -11.22
C ARG A 31 -23.97 6.38 -10.64
N ASP A 32 -23.46 6.15 -9.42
CA ASP A 32 -22.50 7.03 -8.77
C ASP A 32 -21.17 7.01 -9.52
N LEU A 33 -20.70 5.83 -9.92
CA LEU A 33 -19.53 5.66 -10.77
C LEU A 33 -19.67 6.42 -12.09
N ALA A 34 -20.77 6.21 -12.82
CA ALA A 34 -21.01 6.88 -14.08
C ALA A 34 -21.04 8.41 -13.93
N ALA A 35 -21.63 8.92 -12.85
CA ALA A 35 -21.67 10.34 -12.54
C ALA A 35 -20.27 10.91 -12.25
N GLU A 36 -19.48 10.24 -11.38
CA GLU A 36 -18.13 10.64 -11.02
C GLU A 36 -17.17 10.58 -12.21
N MET A 37 -17.29 9.52 -13.02
CA MET A 37 -16.52 9.30 -14.23
C MET A 37 -16.93 10.22 -15.40
N GLY A 38 -18.02 10.98 -15.29
CA GLY A 38 -18.52 11.86 -16.35
C GLY A 38 -18.99 11.11 -17.61
N ILE A 39 -19.41 9.85 -17.49
CA ILE A 39 -19.86 9.00 -18.60
C ILE A 39 -21.26 8.45 -18.35
N THR A 40 -21.88 7.85 -19.37
CA THR A 40 -23.16 7.15 -19.18
C THR A 40 -22.93 5.75 -18.61
N GLY A 41 -23.93 5.20 -17.88
CA GLY A 41 -23.88 3.82 -17.42
C GLY A 41 -23.68 2.81 -18.56
N ALA A 42 -24.27 3.06 -19.73
CA ALA A 42 -24.06 2.24 -20.93
C ALA A 42 -22.61 2.30 -21.43
N SER A 43 -21.99 3.48 -21.39
CA SER A 43 -20.56 3.64 -21.73
C SER A 43 -19.65 2.92 -20.74
N LEU A 44 -20.00 2.95 -19.44
CA LEU A 44 -19.27 2.23 -18.38
C LEU A 44 -19.30 0.72 -18.66
N TYR A 45 -20.48 0.14 -18.86
CA TYR A 45 -20.60 -1.30 -19.15
C TYR A 45 -19.86 -1.71 -20.42
N ASN A 46 -19.90 -0.88 -21.45
CA ASN A 46 -19.23 -1.16 -22.73
C ASN A 46 -17.70 -1.07 -22.63
N ALA A 47 -17.17 -0.22 -21.75
CA ALA A 47 -15.73 0.01 -21.62
C ALA A 47 -15.06 -0.93 -20.60
N PHE A 48 -15.73 -1.17 -19.49
CA PHE A 48 -15.14 -1.81 -18.31
C PHE A 48 -15.85 -3.11 -17.89
N GLY A 49 -16.96 -3.47 -18.53
CA GLY A 49 -17.76 -4.62 -18.15
C GLY A 49 -18.73 -4.28 -17.01
N ASP A 50 -18.64 -4.96 -15.90
CA ASP A 50 -19.49 -4.73 -14.74
C ASP A 50 -18.77 -3.95 -13.61
N LYS A 51 -19.49 -3.67 -12.54
CA LYS A 51 -18.95 -2.98 -11.36
C LYS A 51 -17.76 -3.72 -10.76
N ARG A 52 -17.78 -5.06 -10.79
CA ARG A 52 -16.73 -5.91 -10.24
C ARG A 52 -15.44 -5.79 -11.08
N ALA A 53 -15.56 -5.90 -12.40
CA ALA A 53 -14.42 -5.73 -13.31
C ALA A 53 -13.81 -4.31 -13.21
N LEU A 54 -14.65 -3.28 -13.12
CA LEU A 54 -14.16 -1.92 -12.91
C LEU A 54 -13.46 -1.73 -11.57
N TYR A 55 -13.96 -2.39 -10.50
CA TYR A 55 -13.29 -2.35 -9.19
C TYR A 55 -11.90 -2.97 -9.23
N GLU A 56 -11.74 -4.10 -9.92
CA GLU A 56 -10.41 -4.73 -10.09
C GLU A 56 -9.45 -3.82 -10.85
N LEU A 57 -9.90 -3.21 -11.94
CA LEU A 57 -9.07 -2.26 -12.70
C LEU A 57 -8.67 -1.05 -11.85
N ALA A 58 -9.59 -0.52 -11.05
CA ALA A 58 -9.31 0.58 -10.13
C ALA A 58 -8.33 0.16 -9.02
N PHE A 59 -8.49 -1.04 -8.47
CA PHE A 59 -7.57 -1.61 -7.48
C PHE A 59 -6.17 -1.80 -8.06
N ASP A 60 -6.04 -2.39 -9.24
CA ASP A 60 -4.76 -2.61 -9.91
C ASP A 60 -4.04 -1.30 -10.21
N ARG A 61 -4.79 -0.28 -10.65
CA ARG A 61 -4.22 1.05 -10.88
C ARG A 61 -3.68 1.67 -9.60
N TYR A 62 -4.46 1.62 -8.51
CA TYR A 62 -4.04 2.11 -7.20
C TYR A 62 -2.79 1.36 -6.69
N VAL A 63 -2.79 0.04 -6.80
CA VAL A 63 -1.66 -0.81 -6.36
C VAL A 63 -0.41 -0.51 -7.17
N ARG A 64 -0.54 -0.37 -8.48
CA ARG A 64 0.61 -0.05 -9.35
C ARG A 64 1.28 1.26 -8.91
N ALA A 65 0.54 2.35 -8.86
CA ALA A 65 1.07 3.66 -8.50
C ALA A 65 1.53 3.75 -7.03
N GLY A 66 0.76 3.14 -6.11
CA GLY A 66 0.99 3.26 -4.67
C GLY A 66 1.94 2.23 -4.07
N VAL A 67 2.08 1.05 -4.67
CA VAL A 67 2.88 -0.06 -4.14
C VAL A 67 4.02 -0.42 -5.06
N HIS A 68 3.73 -0.84 -6.31
CA HIS A 68 4.77 -1.35 -7.22
C HIS A 68 5.78 -0.28 -7.62
N ASP A 69 5.32 0.93 -7.97
CA ASP A 69 6.22 2.04 -8.32
C ASP A 69 7.06 2.49 -7.11
N ARG A 70 6.49 2.45 -5.90
CA ARG A 70 7.24 2.72 -4.67
C ARG A 70 8.31 1.68 -4.44
N ILE A 71 7.97 0.39 -4.49
CA ILE A 71 8.94 -0.71 -4.34
C ILE A 71 10.08 -0.55 -5.35
N ALA A 72 9.76 -0.32 -6.62
CA ALA A 72 10.76 -0.16 -7.69
C ALA A 72 11.71 1.01 -7.42
N ARG A 73 11.21 2.17 -6.96
CA ARG A 73 12.04 3.34 -6.63
C ARG A 73 12.94 3.13 -5.42
N LEU A 74 12.48 2.35 -4.44
CA LEU A 74 13.18 2.17 -3.19
C LEU A 74 14.10 0.94 -3.18
N GLU A 75 14.01 0.06 -4.18
CA GLU A 75 14.73 -1.24 -4.20
C GLU A 75 16.26 -1.08 -4.10
N ASP A 76 16.81 -0.04 -4.73
CA ASP A 76 18.26 0.17 -4.82
C ASP A 76 18.82 1.15 -3.76
N LEU A 77 17.97 1.69 -2.90
CA LEU A 77 18.44 2.51 -1.78
C LEU A 77 19.18 1.68 -0.73
N PRO A 78 20.00 2.31 0.12
CA PRO A 78 20.55 1.66 1.31
C PRO A 78 19.42 1.02 2.14
N PRO A 79 19.58 -0.22 2.64
CA PRO A 79 18.47 -1.02 3.17
C PRO A 79 17.62 -0.36 4.26
N LEU A 80 18.24 0.28 5.25
CA LEU A 80 17.50 1.00 6.29
C LEU A 80 16.78 2.22 5.72
N GLU A 81 17.44 2.97 4.83
CA GLU A 81 16.85 4.12 4.16
C GLU A 81 15.65 3.70 3.30
N ALA A 82 15.74 2.60 2.57
CA ALA A 82 14.63 2.05 1.79
C ALA A 82 13.40 1.77 2.65
N ILE A 83 13.60 1.09 3.80
CA ILE A 83 12.53 0.78 4.74
C ILE A 83 11.96 2.06 5.37
N GLU A 84 12.82 2.94 5.89
CA GLU A 84 12.42 4.17 6.55
C GLU A 84 11.68 5.11 5.60
N THR A 85 12.17 5.25 4.34
CA THR A 85 11.51 6.06 3.31
C THR A 85 10.16 5.47 2.93
N PHE A 86 10.01 4.14 2.83
CA PHE A 86 8.72 3.51 2.57
C PHE A 86 7.67 3.95 3.62
N PHE A 87 8.03 3.88 4.90
CA PHE A 87 7.12 4.30 5.97
C PHE A 87 6.89 5.81 6.01
N ALA A 88 7.92 6.61 5.75
CA ALA A 88 7.82 8.08 5.74
C ALA A 88 6.85 8.56 4.65
N GLU A 89 6.91 8.01 3.44
CA GLU A 89 5.95 8.32 2.37
C GLU A 89 4.53 7.91 2.73
N VAL A 90 4.35 6.81 3.46
CA VAL A 90 3.03 6.38 3.94
C VAL A 90 2.45 7.37 4.95
N VAL A 91 3.28 7.87 5.88
CA VAL A 91 2.87 8.90 6.85
C VAL A 91 2.52 10.20 6.14
N GLU A 92 3.33 10.63 5.18
CA GLU A 92 3.09 11.87 4.44
C GLU A 92 1.81 11.80 3.61
N ASN A 93 1.58 10.68 2.90
CA ASN A 93 0.34 10.47 2.16
C ASN A 93 -0.89 10.48 3.07
N ALA A 94 -0.78 9.94 4.29
CA ALA A 94 -1.88 9.96 5.25
C ALA A 94 -2.19 11.39 5.76
N ARG A 95 -1.16 12.22 5.92
CA ARG A 95 -1.31 13.64 6.29
C ARG A 95 -1.88 14.49 5.18
N ALA A 96 -1.52 14.17 3.94
CA ALA A 96 -1.98 14.88 2.75
C ALA A 96 -3.42 14.52 2.33
N ASP A 97 -4.08 13.56 3.02
CA ASP A 97 -5.45 13.12 2.74
C ASP A 97 -6.46 13.72 3.74
N PRO A 98 -7.06 14.88 3.43
CA PRO A 98 -8.05 15.51 4.33
C PRO A 98 -9.36 14.70 4.43
N ALA A 99 -9.67 13.89 3.41
CA ALA A 99 -10.85 13.03 3.37
C ALA A 99 -10.68 11.75 4.22
N ARG A 100 -9.45 11.47 4.69
CA ARG A 100 -9.12 10.28 5.49
C ARG A 100 -9.58 8.98 4.83
N LYS A 101 -9.40 8.89 3.50
CA LYS A 101 -9.78 7.71 2.72
C LYS A 101 -9.01 6.45 3.18
N GLY A 102 -7.85 6.64 3.79
CA GLY A 102 -7.01 5.58 4.30
C GLY A 102 -6.22 4.89 3.18
N CYS A 103 -6.23 3.56 3.17
CA CYS A 103 -5.55 2.76 2.16
C CYS A 103 -6.55 1.89 1.40
N PHE A 104 -6.64 2.04 0.10
CA PHE A 104 -7.58 1.26 -0.70
C PHE A 104 -7.31 -0.25 -0.57
N LEU A 105 -6.04 -0.68 -0.54
CA LEU A 105 -5.68 -2.09 -0.30
C LEU A 105 -6.22 -2.59 1.05
N VAL A 106 -6.06 -1.81 2.15
CA VAL A 106 -6.57 -2.20 3.47
C VAL A 106 -8.11 -2.24 3.47
N ASN A 107 -8.76 -1.24 2.86
CA ASN A 107 -10.21 -1.20 2.74
C ASN A 107 -10.72 -2.43 1.96
N ALA A 108 -10.11 -2.73 0.81
CA ALA A 108 -10.44 -3.89 -0.01
C ALA A 108 -10.22 -5.24 0.72
N THR A 109 -9.17 -5.32 1.53
CA THR A 109 -8.88 -6.50 2.37
C THR A 109 -9.98 -6.77 3.39
N LEU A 110 -10.58 -5.72 3.93
CA LEU A 110 -11.60 -5.83 4.97
C LEU A 110 -13.01 -6.00 4.37
N GLU A 111 -13.29 -5.41 3.23
CA GLU A 111 -14.63 -5.34 2.65
C GLU A 111 -14.89 -6.50 1.66
N LEU A 112 -14.06 -6.66 0.64
CA LEU A 112 -14.35 -7.57 -0.46
C LEU A 112 -13.61 -8.92 -0.34
N ALA A 113 -12.34 -8.91 0.04
CA ALA A 113 -11.52 -10.13 0.06
C ALA A 113 -12.07 -11.26 0.96
N PRO A 114 -12.78 -11.02 2.08
CA PRO A 114 -13.38 -12.09 2.88
C PRO A 114 -14.49 -12.86 2.14
N HIS A 115 -15.17 -12.21 1.20
CA HIS A 115 -16.35 -12.71 0.50
C HIS A 115 -16.06 -13.13 -0.94
N ASP A 116 -14.88 -12.82 -1.46
CA ASP A 116 -14.46 -13.07 -2.84
C ASP A 116 -13.09 -13.78 -2.86
N PRO A 117 -13.05 -15.10 -3.10
CA PRO A 117 -11.80 -15.86 -3.11
C PRO A 117 -10.81 -15.46 -4.22
N GLU A 118 -11.32 -15.04 -5.38
CA GLU A 118 -10.48 -14.61 -6.50
C GLU A 118 -9.81 -13.27 -6.18
N PHE A 119 -10.59 -12.30 -5.73
CA PHE A 119 -10.09 -11.00 -5.32
C PHE A 119 -9.14 -11.10 -4.09
N ARG A 120 -9.42 -12.02 -3.17
CA ARG A 120 -8.50 -12.32 -2.07
C ARG A 120 -7.12 -12.75 -2.59
N GLY A 121 -7.05 -13.53 -3.67
CA GLY A 121 -5.79 -13.85 -4.35
C GLY A 121 -5.03 -12.59 -4.77
N HIS A 122 -5.68 -11.64 -5.45
CA HIS A 122 -5.07 -10.37 -5.84
C HIS A 122 -4.55 -9.56 -4.65
N VAL A 123 -5.31 -9.50 -3.55
CA VAL A 123 -4.87 -8.83 -2.32
C VAL A 123 -3.62 -9.51 -1.74
N MET A 124 -3.62 -10.86 -1.68
CA MET A 124 -2.48 -11.61 -1.17
C MET A 124 -1.21 -11.38 -2.01
N ASP A 125 -1.31 -11.38 -3.33
CA ASP A 125 -0.16 -11.10 -4.22
C ASP A 125 0.49 -9.74 -3.92
N VAL A 126 -0.32 -8.72 -3.62
CA VAL A 126 0.18 -7.38 -3.26
C VAL A 126 0.85 -7.38 -1.88
N LEU A 127 0.25 -8.05 -0.89
CA LEU A 127 0.83 -8.17 0.46
C LEU A 127 2.14 -8.95 0.41
N ASP A 128 2.20 -10.04 -0.35
CA ASP A 128 3.40 -10.85 -0.54
C ASP A 128 4.51 -10.08 -1.25
N ALA A 129 4.17 -9.24 -2.25
CA ALA A 129 5.14 -8.37 -2.91
C ALA A 129 5.77 -7.36 -1.93
N MET A 130 4.96 -6.76 -1.04
CA MET A 130 5.47 -5.86 0.00
C MET A 130 6.34 -6.59 1.04
N GLN A 131 5.89 -7.77 1.51
CA GLN A 131 6.69 -8.57 2.45
C GLN A 131 8.01 -9.01 1.82
N ALA A 132 7.99 -9.44 0.56
CA ALA A 132 9.20 -9.81 -0.17
C ALA A 132 10.17 -8.62 -0.33
N PHE A 133 9.67 -7.41 -0.58
CA PHE A 133 10.50 -6.20 -0.58
C PHE A 133 11.17 -6.00 0.78
N PHE A 134 10.42 -6.01 1.88
CA PHE A 134 11.00 -5.85 3.22
C PHE A 134 12.00 -6.95 3.54
N ARG A 135 11.72 -8.21 3.19
CA ARG A 135 12.65 -9.32 3.37
C ARG A 135 13.97 -9.08 2.65
N ARG A 136 13.94 -8.67 1.37
CA ARG A 136 15.15 -8.36 0.62
C ARG A 136 15.96 -7.23 1.28
N GLN A 137 15.31 -6.17 1.73
CA GLN A 137 16.00 -5.08 2.42
C GLN A 137 16.60 -5.52 3.76
N VAL A 138 15.91 -6.36 4.52
CA VAL A 138 16.43 -6.96 5.76
C VAL A 138 17.66 -7.83 5.47
N GLU A 139 17.61 -8.69 4.45
CA GLU A 139 18.73 -9.54 4.04
C GLU A 139 19.95 -8.73 3.60
N LYS A 140 19.75 -7.71 2.73
CA LYS A 140 20.79 -6.76 2.30
C LYS A 140 21.41 -6.03 3.52
N GLY A 141 20.55 -5.54 4.42
CA GLY A 141 21.00 -4.82 5.64
C GLY A 141 21.75 -5.68 6.61
N ARG A 142 21.42 -6.97 6.74
CA ARG A 142 22.17 -7.95 7.52
C ARG A 142 23.54 -8.25 6.94
N ALA A 143 23.63 -8.35 5.61
CA ALA A 143 24.90 -8.54 4.93
C ALA A 143 25.86 -7.34 5.17
N LEU A 144 25.29 -6.13 5.26
CA LEU A 144 26.03 -4.89 5.56
C LEU A 144 26.24 -4.64 7.08
N GLY A 145 25.67 -5.45 7.96
CA GLY A 145 25.77 -5.30 9.39
C GLY A 145 24.98 -4.14 9.99
N VAL A 146 24.04 -3.55 9.24
CA VAL A 146 23.22 -2.39 9.70
C VAL A 146 21.84 -2.78 10.21
N VAL A 147 21.33 -3.99 9.89
CA VAL A 147 20.05 -4.51 10.37
C VAL A 147 20.28 -5.64 11.37
N THR A 148 19.44 -5.67 12.40
CA THR A 148 19.45 -6.70 13.45
C THR A 148 19.44 -8.12 12.87
N ARG A 149 20.19 -9.03 13.52
CA ARG A 149 20.18 -10.47 13.19
C ARG A 149 19.14 -11.26 14.00
N SER A 150 18.38 -10.60 14.85
CA SER A 150 17.32 -11.24 15.65
C SER A 150 16.16 -11.72 14.75
N GLY A 151 15.70 -12.94 14.94
CA GLY A 151 14.65 -13.59 14.17
C GLY A 151 15.05 -13.94 12.73
N ALA A 152 14.20 -14.68 12.01
CA ALA A 152 14.37 -14.91 10.58
C ALA A 152 14.09 -13.63 9.77
N ALA A 153 14.68 -13.47 8.59
CA ALA A 153 14.45 -12.27 7.75
C ALA A 153 12.98 -12.13 7.35
N ASP A 154 12.33 -13.24 7.09
CA ASP A 154 10.90 -13.27 6.74
C ASP A 154 9.99 -12.90 7.92
N GLU A 155 10.33 -13.31 9.16
CA GLU A 155 9.61 -12.90 10.36
C GLU A 155 9.71 -11.38 10.60
N VAL A 156 10.90 -10.80 10.40
CA VAL A 156 11.10 -9.35 10.49
C VAL A 156 10.33 -8.63 9.38
N ALA A 157 10.31 -9.17 8.16
CA ALA A 157 9.53 -8.63 7.06
C ALA A 157 8.02 -8.69 7.35
N GLY A 158 7.53 -9.79 7.92
CA GLY A 158 6.14 -9.92 8.36
C GLY A 158 5.79 -8.91 9.47
N MET A 159 6.69 -8.67 10.42
CA MET A 159 6.52 -7.63 11.44
C MET A 159 6.43 -6.23 10.80
N LEU A 160 7.30 -5.92 9.83
CA LEU A 160 7.27 -4.65 9.10
C LEU A 160 5.95 -4.49 8.32
N LEU A 161 5.49 -5.53 7.64
CA LEU A 161 4.19 -5.53 6.96
C LEU A 161 3.04 -5.31 7.94
N GLY A 162 3.00 -6.02 9.06
CA GLY A 162 1.98 -5.86 10.10
C GLY A 162 1.96 -4.44 10.67
N GLN A 163 3.14 -3.85 10.92
CA GLN A 163 3.27 -2.46 11.37
C GLN A 163 2.75 -1.47 10.31
N LEU A 164 3.03 -1.71 9.03
CA LEU A 164 2.53 -0.91 7.90
C LEU A 164 1.00 -0.93 7.85
N LEU A 165 0.39 -2.10 7.93
CA LEU A 165 -1.07 -2.26 7.92
C LEU A 165 -1.70 -1.56 9.14
N GLY A 166 -1.13 -1.73 10.34
CA GLY A 166 -1.57 -1.05 11.56
C GLY A 166 -1.48 0.47 11.43
N LEU A 167 -0.38 0.99 10.87
CA LEU A 167 -0.21 2.42 10.61
C LEU A 167 -1.27 2.95 9.64
N ARG A 168 -1.57 2.22 8.56
CA ARG A 168 -2.61 2.59 7.58
C ARG A 168 -4.01 2.62 8.20
N VAL A 169 -4.32 1.69 9.10
CA VAL A 169 -5.61 1.69 9.83
C VAL A 169 -5.69 2.89 10.77
N LEU A 170 -4.67 3.10 11.60
CA LEU A 170 -4.67 4.17 12.60
C LEU A 170 -4.63 5.56 11.96
N SER A 171 -3.94 5.74 10.84
CA SER A 171 -3.88 7.02 10.13
C SER A 171 -5.26 7.48 9.63
N ARG A 172 -6.21 6.58 9.43
CA ARG A 172 -7.59 6.93 9.07
C ARG A 172 -8.34 7.61 10.21
N VAL A 173 -7.99 7.27 11.47
CA VAL A 173 -8.61 7.83 12.66
C VAL A 173 -7.84 9.06 13.15
N ASP A 174 -6.52 8.96 13.24
CA ASP A 174 -5.63 10.00 13.74
C ASP A 174 -4.33 10.04 12.93
N PRO A 175 -4.27 10.91 11.89
CA PRO A 175 -3.08 11.07 11.05
C PRO A 175 -2.01 11.98 11.67
N SER A 176 -2.09 12.31 12.97
CA SER A 176 -1.14 13.20 13.61
C SER A 176 0.30 12.63 13.55
N PRO A 177 1.29 13.48 13.25
CA PRO A 177 2.69 13.06 13.20
C PRO A 177 3.17 12.44 14.52
N GLU A 178 2.68 12.94 15.65
CA GLU A 178 3.03 12.47 16.99
C GLU A 178 2.67 10.98 17.14
N ARG A 179 1.44 10.62 16.75
CA ARG A 179 0.96 9.25 16.81
C ARG A 179 1.71 8.35 15.85
N LEU A 180 1.75 8.72 14.57
CA LEU A 180 2.31 7.85 13.53
C LEU A 180 3.82 7.68 13.71
N ASN A 181 4.57 8.74 13.97
CA ASN A 181 6.01 8.64 14.25
C ASN A 181 6.29 7.96 15.60
N GLY A 182 5.37 8.08 16.57
CA GLY A 182 5.45 7.36 17.84
C GLY A 182 5.44 5.84 17.66
N MET A 183 4.72 5.34 16.65
CA MET A 183 4.71 3.91 16.30
C MET A 183 6.01 3.47 15.58
N LEU A 184 6.63 4.36 14.79
CA LEU A 184 7.77 4.02 13.95
C LEU A 184 9.10 4.10 14.70
N ARG A 185 9.25 5.02 15.66
CA ARG A 185 10.50 5.17 16.43
C ARG A 185 10.97 3.86 17.09
N PRO A 186 10.15 3.14 17.87
CA PRO A 186 10.57 1.88 18.48
C PRO A 186 10.81 0.79 17.42
N LEU A 187 10.02 0.75 16.34
CA LEU A 187 10.21 -0.19 15.24
C LEU A 187 11.61 -0.05 14.63
N PHE A 188 12.01 1.18 14.27
CA PHE A 188 13.32 1.43 13.67
C PHE A 188 14.47 1.23 14.64
N ALA A 189 14.26 1.50 15.94
CA ALA A 189 15.25 1.20 16.95
C ALA A 189 15.51 -0.31 17.08
N LEU A 190 14.47 -1.13 17.02
CA LEU A 190 14.58 -2.60 17.03
C LEU A 190 15.20 -3.17 15.75
N LEU A 191 14.95 -2.50 14.62
CA LEU A 191 15.44 -2.95 13.31
C LEU A 191 16.95 -2.75 13.14
N ARG A 192 17.51 -1.70 13.75
CA ARG A 192 18.95 -1.40 13.62
C ARG A 192 19.79 -2.44 14.36
N ALA A 193 20.93 -2.80 13.75
CA ALA A 193 21.92 -3.61 14.45
C ALA A 193 22.42 -2.84 15.70
N PRO A 194 22.68 -3.55 16.81
CA PRO A 194 23.32 -2.92 17.96
C PRO A 194 24.71 -2.38 17.53
N PRO A 195 25.17 -1.26 18.10
CA PRO A 195 26.51 -0.77 17.84
C PRO A 195 27.50 -1.90 18.09
N GLN A 196 28.39 -2.15 17.14
CA GLN A 196 29.48 -3.11 17.36
C GLN A 196 30.32 -2.55 18.50
N GLY A 197 30.31 -3.23 19.64
CA GLY A 197 31.16 -2.87 20.78
C GLY A 197 32.59 -2.88 20.29
N ASP A 198 33.31 -1.79 20.48
CA ASP A 198 34.75 -1.77 20.38
C ASP A 198 35.29 -2.92 21.23
N GLY A 199 35.96 -3.87 20.58
CA GLY A 199 36.47 -5.09 21.19
C GLY A 199 37.58 -4.83 22.22
N THR A 200 37.28 -4.01 23.21
CA THR A 200 38.07 -3.89 24.45
C THR A 200 37.58 -4.97 25.40
N ALA A 201 38.18 -6.15 25.30
CA ALA A 201 38.16 -7.12 26.40
C ALA A 201 38.66 -6.43 27.67
N PRO A 202 37.98 -6.60 28.79
CA PRO A 202 38.52 -6.16 30.07
C PRO A 202 39.81 -6.93 30.38
N PRO A 203 40.79 -6.28 31.06
CA PRO A 203 42.06 -6.88 31.41
C PRO A 203 41.95 -8.07 32.36
#